data_fd27a83aa40599081ee731999da291f1
#
_entry.id   fd27a83aa40599081ee731999da291f1
#
_cell.length_a   1.000
_cell.length_b   1.000
_cell.length_c   1.000
_cell.angle_alpha   90.00
_cell.angle_beta   90.00
_cell.angle_gamma   90.00
#
_symmetry.space_group_name_H-M   'P 1'
#
loop_
_entity.id
_entity.type
_entity.pdbx_description
1 polymer ?
#
loop_
_entity_poly.entity_id
_entity_poly.type
_entity_poly.pdbx_seq_one_letter_code
_entity_poly.pdbx_strand_id
1 'polypeptide(L)'
;MEHTVTLQIFGRKFTFQTESGVPDAEKVAAHFEDAVQKVQSQFDGKPVNVDRETILVLTGLNIASEHFKREERYHQILNRMTKKYAVVLNELDKAIS
;
A
#
# COMPACT_ATOMS: atom_id res chain seq x y z
N MET A 1 13.41 7.07 21.09
CA MET A 1 12.69 8.35 20.94
C MET A 1 11.33 8.08 20.30
N GLU A 2 10.32 8.63 20.91
CA GLU A 2 8.98 8.54 20.36
C GLU A 2 8.80 9.65 19.34
N HIS A 3 8.30 9.28 18.17
CA HIS A 3 7.97 10.23 17.13
C HIS A 3 6.46 10.42 17.09
N THR A 4 6.05 11.66 16.86
CA THR A 4 4.64 12.00 16.74
C THR A 4 4.29 12.21 15.28
N VAL A 5 3.22 11.55 14.82
CA VAL A 5 2.72 11.68 13.48
C VAL A 5 1.32 12.26 13.53
N THR A 6 1.08 13.30 12.74
CA THR A 6 -0.21 13.97 12.68
C THR A 6 -0.85 13.75 11.31
N LEU A 7 -2.11 13.31 11.34
CA LEU A 7 -2.94 13.12 10.16
C LEU A 7 -4.09 14.12 10.18
N GLN A 8 -4.45 14.62 9.02
CA GLN A 8 -5.63 15.46 8.87
C GLN A 8 -6.64 14.76 7.97
N ILE A 9 -7.76 14.33 8.54
CA ILE A 9 -8.80 13.58 7.84
C ILE A 9 -10.15 14.18 8.24
N PHE A 10 -11.01 14.44 7.27
CA PHE A 10 -12.35 15.01 7.48
C PHE A 10 -12.30 16.37 8.23
N GLY A 11 -11.25 17.16 7.98
CA GLY A 11 -11.08 18.43 8.67
C GLY A 11 -10.64 18.32 10.13
N ARG A 12 -10.30 17.12 10.59
CA ARG A 12 -9.87 16.89 11.97
C ARG A 12 -8.42 16.41 11.99
N LYS A 13 -7.70 16.81 13.02
CA LYS A 13 -6.32 16.38 13.23
C LYS A 13 -6.28 15.20 14.18
N PHE A 14 -5.56 14.18 13.79
CA PHE A 14 -5.31 12.99 14.60
C PHE A 14 -3.81 12.88 14.81
N THR A 15 -3.40 12.78 16.06
CA THR A 15 -1.99 12.71 16.42
C THR A 15 -1.72 11.37 17.10
N PHE A 16 -0.72 10.66 16.58
CA PHE A 16 -0.33 9.36 17.12
C PHE A 16 1.14 9.36 17.46
N GLN A 17 1.49 8.61 18.51
CA GLN A 17 2.86 8.35 18.84
C GLN A 17 3.32 7.07 18.14
N THR A 18 4.47 7.13 17.47
CA THR A 18 5.07 5.97 16.84
C THR A 18 6.39 5.65 17.53
N GLU A 19 6.73 4.37 17.56
CA GLU A 19 8.01 3.94 18.10
C GLU A 19 9.13 4.37 17.15
N SER A 20 10.33 4.53 17.70
CA SER A 20 11.49 5.03 16.96
C SER A 20 12.00 4.11 15.86
N GLY A 21 11.31 3.02 15.61
CA GLY A 21 11.69 2.05 14.60
C GLY A 21 10.80 2.01 13.37
N VAL A 22 9.83 2.92 13.23
CA VAL A 22 8.95 2.96 12.07
C VAL A 22 9.49 3.99 11.08
N PRO A 23 10.30 3.57 10.08
CA PRO A 23 10.80 4.52 9.10
C PRO A 23 9.66 5.03 8.23
N ASP A 24 9.75 6.30 7.86
CA ASP A 24 8.82 6.93 6.93
C ASP A 24 7.35 6.97 7.41
N ALA A 25 7.13 7.02 8.73
CA ALA A 25 5.78 7.10 9.31
C ALA A 25 5.02 8.31 8.75
N GLU A 26 5.70 9.44 8.54
CA GLU A 26 5.10 10.64 7.94
C GLU A 26 4.66 10.40 6.50
N LYS A 27 5.44 9.66 5.74
CA LYS A 27 5.09 9.32 4.34
C LYS A 27 3.89 8.37 4.30
N VAL A 28 3.84 7.41 5.22
CA VAL A 28 2.71 6.51 5.34
C VAL A 28 1.45 7.29 5.69
N ALA A 29 1.56 8.24 6.62
CA ALA A 29 0.45 9.10 7.01
C ALA A 29 -0.07 9.93 5.83
N ALA A 30 0.84 10.54 5.07
CA ALA A 30 0.48 11.31 3.88
C ALA A 30 -0.18 10.44 2.83
N HIS A 31 0.30 9.24 2.64
CA HIS A 31 -0.29 8.28 1.70
C HIS A 31 -1.72 7.92 2.11
N PHE A 32 -1.95 7.73 3.39
CA PHE A 32 -3.29 7.42 3.91
C PHE A 32 -4.24 8.61 3.72
N GLU A 33 -3.79 9.83 4.00
CA GLU A 33 -4.58 11.03 3.76
C GLU A 33 -5.01 11.14 2.30
N ASP A 34 -4.08 10.90 1.37
CA ASP A 34 -4.37 10.93 -0.06
C ASP A 34 -5.37 9.84 -0.44
N ALA A 35 -5.25 8.65 0.14
CA ALA A 35 -6.15 7.55 -0.13
C ALA A 35 -7.57 7.87 0.32
N VAL A 36 -7.72 8.48 1.50
CA VAL A 36 -9.02 8.93 2.00
C VAL A 36 -9.63 9.97 1.07
N GLN A 37 -8.82 10.93 0.65
CA GLN A 37 -9.28 12.00 -0.23
C GLN A 37 -9.75 11.48 -1.57
N LYS A 38 -9.07 10.49 -2.13
CA LYS A 38 -9.47 9.86 -3.39
C LYS A 38 -10.84 9.20 -3.25
N VAL A 39 -11.09 8.50 -2.15
CA VAL A 39 -12.38 7.87 -1.92
C VAL A 39 -13.47 8.92 -1.75
N GLN A 40 -13.22 9.98 -0.97
CA GLN A 40 -14.16 11.09 -0.80
C GLN A 40 -14.53 11.71 -2.16
N SER A 41 -13.54 11.92 -3.02
CA SER A 41 -13.75 12.54 -4.33
C SER A 41 -14.69 11.72 -5.21
N GLN A 42 -14.73 10.42 -5.05
CA GLN A 42 -15.63 9.55 -5.83
C GLN A 42 -17.09 9.83 -5.52
N PHE A 43 -17.39 10.36 -4.35
CA PHE A 43 -18.76 10.65 -3.93
C PHE A 43 -19.13 12.11 -4.06
N ASP A 44 -18.19 12.97 -4.43
CA ASP A 44 -18.45 14.39 -4.61
C ASP A 44 -19.43 14.63 -5.77
N GLY A 45 -20.43 15.45 -5.53
CA GLY A 45 -21.44 15.79 -6.53
C GLY A 45 -22.49 14.71 -6.77
N LYS A 46 -22.43 13.59 -6.06
CA LYS A 46 -23.41 12.53 -6.17
C LYS A 46 -24.50 12.69 -5.09
N PRO A 47 -25.75 12.30 -5.40
CA PRO A 47 -26.85 12.44 -4.43
C PRO A 47 -26.82 11.40 -3.32
N VAL A 48 -25.69 10.73 -3.12
CA VAL A 48 -25.52 9.72 -2.09
C VAL A 48 -24.81 10.34 -0.90
N ASN A 49 -25.41 10.24 0.29
CA ASN A 49 -24.81 10.72 1.51
C ASN A 49 -24.05 9.57 2.16
N VAL A 50 -22.72 9.60 2.02
CA VAL A 50 -21.86 8.54 2.54
C VAL A 50 -21.23 9.02 3.84
N ASP A 51 -21.33 8.22 4.89
CA ASP A 51 -20.77 8.58 6.18
C ASP A 51 -19.24 8.36 6.21
N ARG A 52 -18.62 8.93 7.24
CA ARG A 52 -17.16 8.87 7.40
C ARG A 52 -16.67 7.44 7.59
N GLU A 53 -17.42 6.64 8.31
CA GLU A 53 -17.08 5.26 8.59
C GLU A 53 -17.01 4.45 7.30
N THR A 54 -18.00 4.62 6.42
CA THR A 54 -17.99 3.96 5.12
C THR A 54 -16.77 4.38 4.27
N ILE A 55 -16.45 5.66 4.29
CA ILE A 55 -15.27 6.17 3.56
C ILE A 55 -13.99 5.52 4.09
N LEU A 56 -13.86 5.39 5.40
CA LEU A 56 -12.68 4.76 6.00
C LEU A 56 -12.59 3.27 5.66
N VAL A 57 -13.72 2.56 5.68
CA VAL A 57 -13.76 1.15 5.31
C VAL A 57 -13.36 0.97 3.85
N LEU A 58 -13.92 1.77 2.95
CA LEU A 58 -13.57 1.71 1.52
C LEU A 58 -12.10 2.06 1.30
N THR A 59 -11.58 3.05 2.00
CA THR A 59 -10.17 3.42 1.93
C THR A 59 -9.29 2.26 2.35
N GLY A 60 -9.62 1.62 3.46
CA GLY A 60 -8.88 0.46 3.95
C GLY A 60 -8.91 -0.70 2.97
N LEU A 61 -10.07 -0.98 2.40
CA LEU A 61 -10.21 -2.04 1.40
C LEU A 61 -9.40 -1.75 0.15
N ASN A 62 -9.38 -0.49 -0.30
CA ASN A 62 -8.59 -0.11 -1.47
C ASN A 62 -7.09 -0.26 -1.22
N ILE A 63 -6.63 0.15 -0.05
CA ILE A 63 -5.22 0.00 0.32
C ILE A 63 -4.84 -1.48 0.39
N ALA A 64 -5.66 -2.29 1.04
CA ALA A 64 -5.42 -3.73 1.16
C ALA A 64 -5.41 -4.40 -0.21
N SER A 65 -6.34 -4.01 -1.09
CA SER A 65 -6.41 -4.54 -2.45
C SER A 65 -5.16 -4.20 -3.26
N GLU A 66 -4.69 -2.96 -3.17
CA GLU A 66 -3.45 -2.55 -3.86
C GLU A 66 -2.25 -3.30 -3.33
N HIS A 67 -2.17 -3.50 -2.03
CA HIS A 67 -1.10 -4.26 -1.42
C HIS A 67 -1.09 -5.71 -1.92
N PHE A 68 -2.26 -6.33 -1.95
CA PHE A 68 -2.43 -7.70 -2.45
C PHE A 68 -1.99 -7.82 -3.91
N LYS A 69 -2.39 -6.87 -4.75
CA LYS A 69 -2.02 -6.85 -6.17
C LYS A 69 -0.51 -6.70 -6.35
N ARG A 70 0.13 -5.87 -5.53
CA ARG A 70 1.59 -5.69 -5.56
C ARG A 70 2.31 -6.96 -5.18
N GLU A 71 1.84 -7.65 -4.14
CA GLU A 71 2.42 -8.91 -3.71
C GLU A 71 2.28 -9.98 -4.78
N GLU A 72 1.12 -10.09 -5.40
CA GLU A 72 0.93 -11.05 -6.50
C GLU A 72 1.86 -10.76 -7.66
N ARG A 73 1.99 -9.49 -8.03
CA ARG A 73 2.89 -9.07 -9.10
C ARG A 73 4.33 -9.40 -8.76
N TYR A 74 4.71 -9.16 -7.52
CA TYR A 74 6.05 -9.46 -7.02
C TYR A 74 6.35 -10.96 -7.09
N HIS A 75 5.41 -11.78 -6.65
CA HIS A 75 5.54 -13.24 -6.74
C HIS A 75 5.65 -13.72 -8.19
N GLN A 76 4.89 -13.14 -9.10
CA GLN A 76 4.96 -13.47 -10.52
C GLN A 76 6.34 -13.12 -11.09
N ILE A 77 6.88 -11.97 -10.73
CA ILE A 77 8.21 -11.55 -11.16
C ILE A 77 9.28 -12.49 -10.61
N LEU A 78 9.19 -12.83 -9.34
CA LEU A 78 10.13 -13.77 -8.71
C LEU A 78 10.06 -15.16 -9.37
N ASN A 79 8.86 -15.64 -9.67
CA ASN A 79 8.69 -16.91 -10.34
C ASN A 79 9.32 -16.90 -11.73
N ARG A 80 9.13 -15.82 -12.49
CA ARG A 80 9.75 -15.68 -13.82
C ARG A 80 11.26 -15.65 -13.72
N MET A 81 11.79 -14.91 -12.76
CA MET A 81 13.24 -14.85 -12.55
C MET A 81 13.81 -16.20 -12.14
N THR A 82 13.11 -16.91 -11.25
CA THR A 82 13.53 -18.24 -10.81
C THR A 82 13.55 -19.23 -11.97
N LYS A 83 12.53 -19.20 -12.83
CA LYS A 83 12.47 -20.06 -14.01
C LYS A 83 13.59 -19.75 -14.99
N LYS A 84 13.85 -18.48 -15.25
CA LYS A 84 14.95 -18.07 -16.14
C LYS A 84 16.29 -18.52 -15.58
N TYR A 85 16.47 -18.37 -14.28
CA TYR A 85 17.69 -18.75 -13.60
C TYR A 85 17.92 -20.25 -13.68
N ALA A 86 16.87 -21.04 -13.50
CA ALA A 86 16.93 -22.49 -13.60
C ALA A 86 17.31 -22.94 -15.03
N VAL A 87 16.77 -22.27 -16.05
CA VAL A 87 17.11 -22.56 -17.44
C VAL A 87 18.57 -22.25 -17.72
N VAL A 88 19.09 -21.12 -17.27
CA VAL A 88 20.49 -20.73 -17.44
C VAL A 88 21.41 -21.74 -16.76
N LEU A 89 21.11 -22.14 -15.53
CA LEU A 89 21.89 -23.13 -14.81
C LEU A 89 21.91 -24.48 -15.53
N ASN A 90 20.76 -24.87 -16.07
CA ASN A 90 20.66 -26.13 -16.82
C ASN A 90 21.50 -26.09 -18.11
N GLU A 91 21.49 -24.96 -18.82
CA GLU A 91 22.33 -24.79 -20.02
C GLU A 91 23.81 -24.79 -19.68
N LEU A 92 24.21 -24.14 -18.60
CA LEU A 92 25.59 -24.16 -18.12
C LEU A 92 26.04 -25.57 -17.76
N ASP A 93 25.19 -26.32 -17.11
CA ASP A 93 25.46 -27.69 -16.70
C ASP A 93 25.69 -28.57 -17.92
N LYS A 94 24.89 -28.39 -18.97
CA LYS A 94 25.07 -29.11 -20.23
C LYS A 94 26.37 -28.73 -20.94
N ALA A 95 26.78 -27.46 -20.86
CA ALA A 95 28.00 -27.00 -21.48
C ALA A 95 29.25 -27.52 -20.78
N ILE A 96 29.18 -27.82 -19.49
CA ILE A 96 30.28 -28.28 -18.67
C ILE A 96 30.42 -29.81 -18.73
N SER A 97 29.37 -30.53 -18.94
CA SER A 97 29.37 -32.01 -18.97
C SER A 97 29.87 -32.56 -20.32
#